data_fabfa7b093092b0c572da19085b3743e
#
_entry.id   fabfa7b093092b0c572da19085b3743e
#
_cell.length_a   1.000
_cell.length_b   1.000
_cell.length_c   1.000
_cell.angle_alpha   90.00
_cell.angle_beta   90.00
_cell.angle_gamma   90.00
#
_symmetry.space_group_name_H-M   'P 1'
#
loop_
_entity.id
_entity.type
_entity.pdbx_description
1 polymer ?
#
loop_
_entity_poly.entity_id
_entity_poly.type
_entity_poly.pdbx_seq_one_letter_code
_entity_poly.pdbx_strand_id
1 'polypeptide(L)'
;MDARFLGITELVEAPPVAVVVDVMRAFTVAAWAFAQGADKIVLAESLDEALALKTRHPDWAALKDGPPAPGFDMVNSPGLLRAVDLGGRTVVQKTTAGTVGALAVKEASLVLCASFVVAEATAQFLRTRTGDNVTFVVTGEDGQADEDLACAQYIARRATGTATDATEFLRRAAGSRAAAELAEGVRQGVHADDVALCLEVDRFPFAMVATLEGSLMVLRPYPVPSQPTTT
;
A
#
# COMPACT_ATOMS: atom_id res chain seq x y z
N MET A 1 1.03 -20.39 9.27
CA MET A 1 0.25 -19.13 9.15
C MET A 1 -1.05 -19.46 8.44
N ASP A 2 -2.17 -19.18 9.05
CA ASP A 2 -3.50 -19.28 8.45
C ASP A 2 -3.86 -17.90 7.87
N ALA A 3 -4.10 -17.83 6.56
CA ALA A 3 -4.35 -16.58 5.84
C ALA A 3 -5.82 -16.51 5.42
N ARG A 4 -6.49 -15.42 5.81
CA ARG A 4 -7.84 -15.08 5.34
C ARG A 4 -7.75 -13.91 4.37
N PHE A 5 -8.59 -13.90 3.35
CA PHE A 5 -8.67 -12.84 2.35
C PHE A 5 -10.09 -12.29 2.39
N LEU A 6 -10.23 -11.02 2.76
CA LEU A 6 -11.52 -10.36 2.94
C LEU A 6 -11.54 -9.01 2.24
N GLY A 7 -12.69 -8.63 1.69
CA GLY A 7 -12.97 -7.27 1.31
C GLY A 7 -13.24 -6.38 2.53
N ILE A 8 -13.19 -5.05 2.34
CA ILE A 8 -13.44 -4.09 3.43
C ILE A 8 -14.83 -4.29 4.04
N THR A 9 -15.83 -4.57 3.21
CA THR A 9 -17.24 -4.76 3.62
C THR A 9 -17.49 -6.06 4.35
N GLU A 10 -16.57 -7.04 4.29
CA GLU A 10 -16.65 -8.32 4.97
C GLU A 10 -16.04 -8.28 6.39
N LEU A 11 -15.39 -7.17 6.75
CA LEU A 11 -14.82 -6.99 8.08
C LEU A 11 -15.93 -6.74 9.10
N VAL A 12 -16.13 -7.68 10.02
CA VAL A 12 -17.08 -7.55 11.13
C VAL A 12 -16.43 -6.85 12.33
N GLU A 13 -15.14 -7.13 12.52
CA GLU A 13 -14.30 -6.54 13.58
C GLU A 13 -12.84 -6.43 13.07
N ALA A 14 -12.04 -5.58 13.68
CA ALA A 14 -10.63 -5.48 13.36
C ALA A 14 -9.89 -6.78 13.74
N PRO A 15 -9.21 -7.46 12.81
CA PRO A 15 -8.45 -8.66 13.09
C PRO A 15 -7.19 -8.32 13.91
N PRO A 16 -6.63 -9.28 14.68
CA PRO A 16 -5.40 -9.04 15.43
C PRO A 16 -4.22 -8.60 14.53
N VAL A 17 -4.09 -9.21 13.34
CA VAL A 17 -3.09 -8.86 12.34
C VAL A 17 -3.77 -8.64 10.99
N ALA A 18 -3.63 -7.45 10.46
CA ALA A 18 -4.15 -7.07 9.16
C ALA A 18 -3.01 -6.73 8.18
N VAL A 19 -3.11 -7.22 6.95
CA VAL A 19 -2.30 -6.77 5.81
C VAL A 19 -3.25 -6.17 4.78
N VAL A 20 -3.23 -4.85 4.66
CA VAL A 20 -4.08 -4.12 3.73
C VAL A 20 -3.35 -4.01 2.39
N VAL A 21 -3.94 -4.55 1.33
CA VAL A 21 -3.31 -4.62 0.02
C VAL A 21 -4.03 -3.70 -0.96
N ASP A 22 -3.27 -2.80 -1.57
CA ASP A 22 -3.71 -1.92 -2.67
C ASP A 22 -2.53 -1.74 -3.64
N VAL A 23 -2.55 -2.52 -4.72
CA VAL A 23 -1.49 -2.54 -5.73
C VAL A 23 -1.63 -1.36 -6.68
N MET A 24 -2.83 -1.09 -7.14
CA MET A 24 -3.10 -0.07 -8.14
C MET A 24 -4.07 1.00 -7.63
N ARG A 25 -3.50 1.95 -6.77
CA ARG A 25 -2.06 2.32 -6.70
C ARG A 25 -1.60 2.70 -5.29
N ALA A 26 -2.47 2.73 -4.27
CA ALA A 26 -2.22 3.46 -3.02
C ALA A 26 -0.93 3.04 -2.32
N PHE A 27 -0.67 1.75 -2.12
CA PHE A 27 0.49 1.31 -1.35
C PHE A 27 1.74 1.08 -2.21
N THR A 28 1.60 1.01 -3.52
CA THR A 28 2.74 1.19 -4.43
C THR A 28 3.25 2.63 -4.35
N VAL A 29 2.35 3.62 -4.40
CA VAL A 29 2.70 5.05 -4.28
C VAL A 29 3.29 5.36 -2.90
N ALA A 30 2.74 4.80 -1.82
CA ALA A 30 3.30 4.96 -0.48
C ALA A 30 4.74 4.43 -0.39
N ALA A 31 5.02 3.25 -0.97
CA ALA A 31 6.37 2.70 -1.00
C ALA A 31 7.34 3.58 -1.81
N TRP A 32 6.91 4.10 -2.95
CA TRP A 32 7.70 5.06 -3.72
C TRP A 32 7.92 6.37 -2.95
N ALA A 33 6.92 6.88 -2.20
CA ALA A 33 7.10 8.07 -1.38
C ALA A 33 8.19 7.89 -0.31
N PHE A 34 8.25 6.73 0.34
CA PHE A 34 9.34 6.40 1.25
C PHE A 34 10.69 6.28 0.55
N ALA A 35 10.74 5.70 -0.65
CA ALA A 35 11.95 5.63 -1.44
C ALA A 35 12.46 7.02 -1.89
N GLN A 36 11.56 8.00 -2.03
CA GLN A 36 11.87 9.41 -2.28
C GLN A 36 12.15 10.21 -0.99
N GLY A 37 12.27 9.54 0.14
CA GLY A 37 12.73 10.14 1.40
C GLY A 37 11.64 10.65 2.33
N ALA A 38 10.36 10.35 2.09
CA ALA A 38 9.31 10.69 3.04
C ALA A 38 9.57 10.06 4.41
N ASP A 39 9.44 10.84 5.50
CA ASP A 39 9.63 10.37 6.87
C ASP A 39 8.47 9.49 7.33
N LYS A 40 7.26 9.91 7.03
CA LYS A 40 6.01 9.20 7.35
C LYS A 40 4.89 9.61 6.41
N ILE A 41 3.85 8.75 6.36
CA ILE A 41 2.63 9.03 5.63
C ILE A 41 1.45 9.00 6.61
N VAL A 42 0.66 10.06 6.65
CA VAL A 42 -0.59 10.14 7.41
C VAL A 42 -1.73 9.73 6.47
N LEU A 43 -2.48 8.71 6.84
CA LEU A 43 -3.62 8.21 6.08
C LEU A 43 -4.87 8.98 6.51
N ALA A 44 -5.40 9.85 5.64
CA ALA A 44 -6.54 10.68 5.94
C ALA A 44 -7.88 9.99 5.65
N GLU A 45 -8.89 10.25 6.46
CA GLU A 45 -10.26 9.73 6.29
C GLU A 45 -11.00 10.40 5.13
N SER A 46 -10.72 11.70 4.91
CA SER A 46 -11.38 12.50 3.87
C SER A 46 -10.42 13.47 3.18
N LEU A 47 -10.84 14.03 2.04
CA LEU A 47 -10.10 15.10 1.37
C LEU A 47 -10.04 16.37 2.24
N ASP A 48 -11.12 16.67 2.96
CA ASP A 48 -11.20 17.83 3.85
C ASP A 48 -10.23 17.67 5.03
N GLU A 49 -10.11 16.48 5.61
CA GLU A 49 -9.12 16.21 6.64
C GLU A 49 -7.69 16.36 6.10
N ALA A 50 -7.41 15.84 4.91
CA ALA A 50 -6.11 15.97 4.29
C ALA A 50 -5.72 17.43 4.08
N LEU A 51 -6.65 18.27 3.60
CA LEU A 51 -6.46 19.72 3.44
C LEU A 51 -6.31 20.45 4.78
N ALA A 52 -7.09 20.07 5.80
CA ALA A 52 -6.98 20.63 7.15
C ALA A 52 -5.62 20.30 7.79
N LEU A 53 -5.12 19.09 7.60
CA LEU A 53 -3.78 18.67 8.03
C LEU A 53 -2.70 19.47 7.31
N LYS A 54 -2.79 19.60 5.99
CA LYS A 54 -1.88 20.40 5.17
C LYS A 54 -1.89 21.89 5.60
N THR A 55 -3.04 22.44 5.92
CA THR A 55 -3.17 23.83 6.39
C THR A 55 -2.50 24.05 7.74
N ARG A 56 -2.63 23.07 8.66
CA ARG A 56 -1.98 23.11 9.98
C ARG A 56 -0.47 22.86 9.90
N HIS A 57 -0.02 22.13 8.88
CA HIS A 57 1.37 21.76 8.65
C HIS A 57 1.76 22.09 7.20
N PRO A 58 2.08 23.36 6.89
CA PRO A 58 2.34 23.79 5.51
C PRO A 58 3.54 23.13 4.83
N ASP A 59 4.47 22.59 5.61
CA ASP A 59 5.64 21.82 5.19
C ASP A 59 5.30 20.37 4.77
N TRP A 60 4.14 19.84 5.18
CA TRP A 60 3.69 18.53 4.75
C TRP A 60 3.29 18.53 3.27
N ALA A 61 3.39 17.41 2.61
CA ALA A 61 2.90 17.24 1.26
C ALA A 61 1.56 16.50 1.27
N ALA A 62 0.62 16.88 0.40
CA ALA A 62 -0.67 16.23 0.30
C ALA A 62 -0.83 15.51 -1.04
N LEU A 63 -1.33 14.27 -0.99
CA LEU A 63 -1.50 13.38 -2.12
C LEU A 63 -2.93 12.81 -2.14
N LYS A 64 -3.53 12.72 -3.34
CA LYS A 64 -4.88 12.17 -3.52
C LYS A 64 -5.06 11.41 -4.83
N ASP A 65 -6.13 10.60 -4.89
CA ASP A 65 -6.59 9.99 -6.14
C ASP A 65 -7.19 11.02 -7.12
N GLY A 66 -7.20 10.62 -8.40
CA GLY A 66 -7.81 11.37 -9.48
C GLY A 66 -6.96 12.55 -9.95
N PRO A 67 -7.56 13.56 -10.62
CA PRO A 67 -6.84 14.65 -11.22
C PRO A 67 -6.20 15.57 -10.17
N PRO A 68 -5.19 16.38 -10.56
CA PRO A 68 -4.67 17.45 -9.71
C PRO A 68 -5.79 18.34 -9.20
N ALA A 69 -5.70 18.75 -7.94
CA ALA A 69 -6.70 19.62 -7.31
C ALA A 69 -6.02 20.66 -6.40
N PRO A 70 -6.61 21.85 -6.21
CA PRO A 70 -6.08 22.88 -5.32
C PRO A 70 -5.83 22.32 -3.91
N GLY A 71 -4.69 22.69 -3.32
CA GLY A 71 -4.28 22.25 -1.98
C GLY A 71 -3.59 20.89 -1.91
N PHE A 72 -3.59 20.10 -3.00
CA PHE A 72 -2.83 18.88 -3.12
C PHE A 72 -1.59 19.09 -3.97
N ASP A 73 -0.44 18.60 -3.49
CA ASP A 73 0.85 18.73 -4.18
C ASP A 73 1.06 17.62 -5.23
N MET A 74 0.42 16.47 -5.02
CA MET A 74 0.65 15.27 -5.81
C MET A 74 -0.66 14.49 -6.05
N VAL A 75 -0.62 13.64 -7.05
CA VAL A 75 -1.66 12.65 -7.33
C VAL A 75 -1.13 11.25 -7.07
N ASN A 76 -2.02 10.29 -6.88
CA ASN A 76 -1.70 8.89 -6.56
C ASN A 76 -1.16 8.14 -7.80
N SER A 77 0.06 8.50 -8.24
CA SER A 77 0.74 7.92 -9.41
C SER A 77 2.22 7.70 -9.09
N PRO A 78 2.70 6.44 -9.07
CA PRO A 78 4.12 6.16 -8.83
C PRO A 78 5.00 6.74 -9.93
N GLY A 79 4.53 6.77 -11.18
CA GLY A 79 5.27 7.33 -12.31
C GLY A 79 5.51 8.83 -12.19
N LEU A 80 4.56 9.59 -11.64
CA LEU A 80 4.72 11.02 -11.38
C LEU A 80 5.53 11.27 -10.09
N LEU A 81 5.31 10.45 -9.06
CA LEU A 81 5.93 10.66 -7.75
C LEU A 81 7.42 10.32 -7.73
N ARG A 82 7.87 9.35 -8.53
CA ARG A 82 9.28 8.89 -8.53
C ARG A 82 10.32 9.99 -8.81
N ALA A 83 9.90 11.14 -9.35
CA ALA A 83 10.76 12.29 -9.61
C ALA A 83 10.63 13.41 -8.55
N VAL A 84 9.84 13.21 -7.51
CA VAL A 84 9.59 14.21 -6.46
C VAL A 84 10.54 13.97 -5.29
N ASP A 85 11.24 15.02 -4.83
CA ASP A 85 12.01 14.95 -3.60
C ASP A 85 11.07 15.13 -2.39
N LEU A 86 11.03 14.11 -1.54
CA LEU A 86 10.24 14.10 -0.30
C LEU A 86 11.12 14.02 0.96
N GLY A 87 12.43 14.31 0.81
CA GLY A 87 13.41 14.17 1.89
C GLY A 87 12.97 14.79 3.22
N GLY A 88 12.75 13.95 4.24
CA GLY A 88 12.32 14.35 5.59
C GLY A 88 10.90 14.87 5.71
N ARG A 89 10.10 14.88 4.63
CA ARG A 89 8.72 15.39 4.66
C ARG A 89 7.72 14.36 5.15
N THR A 90 6.68 14.83 5.83
CA THR A 90 5.46 14.06 6.06
C THR A 90 4.55 14.19 4.83
N VAL A 91 3.97 13.07 4.39
CA VAL A 91 2.96 13.04 3.33
C VAL A 91 1.58 12.76 3.94
N VAL A 92 0.57 13.53 3.58
CA VAL A 92 -0.84 13.19 3.87
C VAL A 92 -1.41 12.51 2.63
N GLN A 93 -1.84 11.28 2.77
CA GLN A 93 -2.40 10.49 1.68
C GLN A 93 -3.88 10.22 1.89
N LYS A 94 -4.70 10.53 0.87
CA LYS A 94 -6.11 10.14 0.79
C LYS A 94 -6.39 9.45 -0.53
N THR A 95 -6.82 8.18 -0.44
CA THR A 95 -7.19 7.38 -1.61
C THR A 95 -8.58 6.78 -1.47
N THR A 96 -9.13 6.30 -2.57
CA THR A 96 -10.51 5.80 -2.62
C THR A 96 -10.68 4.47 -1.90
N ALA A 97 -9.68 3.58 -1.98
CA ALA A 97 -9.74 2.23 -1.43
C ALA A 97 -8.65 1.97 -0.35
N GLY A 98 -7.37 2.18 -0.65
CA GLY A 98 -6.26 1.81 0.23
C GLY A 98 -6.31 2.49 1.59
N THR A 99 -6.50 3.83 1.66
CA THR A 99 -6.61 4.53 2.94
C THR A 99 -7.87 4.12 3.70
N VAL A 100 -8.98 3.85 3.01
CA VAL A 100 -10.24 3.36 3.62
C VAL A 100 -10.02 1.99 4.25
N GLY A 101 -9.36 1.07 3.54
CA GLY A 101 -9.04 -0.27 4.06
C GLY A 101 -8.13 -0.23 5.29
N ALA A 102 -7.08 0.62 5.27
CA ALA A 102 -6.19 0.77 6.42
C ALA A 102 -6.92 1.34 7.66
N LEU A 103 -7.79 2.33 7.46
CA LEU A 103 -8.57 2.93 8.53
C LEU A 103 -9.66 1.99 9.08
N ALA A 104 -10.21 1.09 8.24
CA ALA A 104 -11.19 0.10 8.67
C ALA A 104 -10.61 -0.92 9.69
N VAL A 105 -9.29 -1.12 9.69
CA VAL A 105 -8.58 -2.04 10.61
C VAL A 105 -7.68 -1.30 11.61
N LYS A 106 -7.89 -0.01 11.83
CA LYS A 106 -7.03 0.82 12.70
C LYS A 106 -6.90 0.34 14.14
N GLU A 107 -7.86 -0.44 14.63
CA GLU A 107 -7.86 -1.04 15.97
C GLU A 107 -7.14 -2.41 16.03
N ALA A 108 -6.62 -2.92 14.90
CA ALA A 108 -5.83 -4.14 14.89
C ALA A 108 -4.52 -3.94 15.67
N SER A 109 -4.05 -5.01 16.32
CA SER A 109 -2.78 -4.97 17.08
C SER A 109 -1.57 -4.74 16.16
N LEU A 110 -1.67 -5.16 14.89
CA LEU A 110 -0.67 -4.94 13.86
C LEU A 110 -1.36 -4.67 12.52
N VAL A 111 -1.04 -3.55 11.89
CA VAL A 111 -1.48 -3.21 10.54
C VAL A 111 -0.27 -3.05 9.64
N LEU A 112 -0.25 -3.80 8.55
CA LEU A 112 0.70 -3.65 7.45
C LEU A 112 -0.07 -3.13 6.22
N CYS A 113 0.57 -2.25 5.44
CA CYS A 113 0.08 -1.84 4.14
C CYS A 113 1.04 -2.38 3.07
N ALA A 114 0.53 -2.99 2.01
CA ALA A 114 1.38 -3.73 1.08
C ALA A 114 0.95 -3.60 -0.38
N SER A 115 1.93 -3.82 -1.24
CA SER A 115 1.81 -4.05 -2.67
C SER A 115 2.97 -4.95 -3.13
N PHE A 116 3.05 -5.30 -4.41
CA PHE A 116 4.14 -6.16 -4.93
C PHE A 116 5.53 -5.60 -4.67
N VAL A 117 5.69 -4.28 -4.72
CA VAL A 117 7.01 -3.63 -4.56
C VAL A 117 7.66 -3.82 -3.20
N VAL A 118 6.89 -4.26 -2.19
CA VAL A 118 7.35 -4.54 -0.81
C VAL A 118 6.95 -5.94 -0.33
N ALA A 119 6.62 -6.85 -1.25
CA ALA A 119 5.99 -8.12 -0.91
C ALA A 119 6.89 -9.03 -0.06
N GLU A 120 8.16 -9.22 -0.44
CA GLU A 120 9.09 -10.03 0.36
C GLU A 120 9.38 -9.41 1.72
N ALA A 121 9.56 -8.08 1.79
CA ALA A 121 9.77 -7.40 3.05
C ALA A 121 8.56 -7.56 3.99
N THR A 122 7.34 -7.46 3.45
CA THR A 122 6.10 -7.72 4.20
C THR A 122 6.04 -9.18 4.68
N ALA A 123 6.35 -10.14 3.80
CA ALA A 123 6.38 -11.56 4.15
C ALA A 123 7.43 -11.87 5.24
N GLN A 124 8.61 -11.30 5.16
CA GLN A 124 9.66 -11.43 6.17
C GLN A 124 9.22 -10.86 7.52
N PHE A 125 8.60 -9.67 7.50
CA PHE A 125 8.08 -9.06 8.71
C PHE A 125 7.03 -9.97 9.39
N LEU A 126 6.11 -10.53 8.62
CA LEU A 126 5.09 -11.47 9.12
C LEU A 126 5.75 -12.71 9.76
N ARG A 127 6.75 -13.32 9.12
CA ARG A 127 7.46 -14.49 9.66
C ARG A 127 8.08 -14.25 11.04
N THR A 128 8.51 -13.03 11.31
CA THR A 128 9.26 -12.71 12.54
C THR A 128 8.41 -12.13 13.67
N ARG A 129 7.19 -11.67 13.36
CA ARG A 129 6.41 -10.83 14.27
C ARG A 129 5.01 -11.32 14.55
N THR A 130 4.51 -12.30 13.80
CA THR A 130 3.11 -12.71 13.92
C THR A 130 2.96 -14.14 14.38
N GLY A 131 1.82 -14.42 15.02
CA GLY A 131 1.31 -15.77 15.25
C GLY A 131 0.69 -16.35 13.97
N ASP A 132 -0.22 -17.33 14.15
CA ASP A 132 -0.68 -18.14 13.02
C ASP A 132 -1.75 -17.48 12.12
N ASN A 133 -2.50 -16.48 12.61
CA ASN A 133 -3.65 -15.93 11.91
C ASN A 133 -3.37 -14.53 11.35
N VAL A 134 -3.45 -14.38 10.03
CA VAL A 134 -3.29 -13.10 9.33
C VAL A 134 -4.48 -12.87 8.40
N THR A 135 -5.11 -11.69 8.50
CA THR A 135 -6.16 -11.28 7.58
C THR A 135 -5.59 -10.31 6.55
N PHE A 136 -5.67 -10.70 5.29
CA PHE A 136 -5.38 -9.85 4.15
C PHE A 136 -6.66 -9.12 3.74
N VAL A 137 -6.61 -7.80 3.77
CA VAL A 137 -7.72 -6.93 3.35
C VAL A 137 -7.46 -6.49 1.92
N VAL A 138 -8.26 -7.01 1.01
CA VAL A 138 -8.26 -6.68 -0.42
C VAL A 138 -9.14 -5.45 -0.61
N THR A 139 -8.56 -4.32 -1.03
CA THR A 139 -9.27 -3.04 -0.94
C THR A 139 -10.11 -2.69 -2.16
N GLY A 140 -9.72 -3.15 -3.35
CA GLY A 140 -10.42 -2.87 -4.59
C GLY A 140 -11.63 -3.77 -4.83
N GLU A 141 -12.63 -3.25 -5.56
CA GLU A 141 -13.80 -4.00 -6.06
C GLU A 141 -14.50 -4.85 -4.99
N ASP A 142 -14.73 -4.28 -3.80
CA ASP A 142 -15.35 -4.97 -2.64
C ASP A 142 -14.65 -6.31 -2.30
N GLY A 143 -13.32 -6.35 -2.39
CA GLY A 143 -12.51 -7.53 -2.08
C GLY A 143 -12.25 -8.46 -3.27
N GLN A 144 -12.67 -8.09 -4.48
CA GLN A 144 -12.55 -8.93 -5.67
C GLN A 144 -11.51 -8.41 -6.68
N ALA A 145 -10.79 -7.33 -6.39
CA ALA A 145 -9.74 -6.81 -7.27
C ALA A 145 -8.63 -7.85 -7.46
N ASP A 146 -8.48 -8.32 -8.70
CA ASP A 146 -7.56 -9.42 -9.03
C ASP A 146 -6.10 -9.08 -8.72
N GLU A 147 -5.66 -7.84 -8.91
CA GLU A 147 -4.30 -7.39 -8.60
C GLU A 147 -4.02 -7.41 -7.10
N ASP A 148 -4.96 -6.94 -6.28
CA ASP A 148 -4.82 -6.90 -4.83
C ASP A 148 -4.85 -8.32 -4.25
N LEU A 149 -5.80 -9.14 -4.71
CA LEU A 149 -5.93 -10.54 -4.28
C LEU A 149 -4.70 -11.37 -4.71
N ALA A 150 -4.21 -11.18 -5.92
CA ALA A 150 -3.00 -11.86 -6.39
C ALA A 150 -1.79 -11.49 -5.53
N CYS A 151 -1.60 -10.21 -5.23
CA CYS A 151 -0.53 -9.73 -4.35
C CYS A 151 -0.67 -10.30 -2.93
N ALA A 152 -1.88 -10.24 -2.34
CA ALA A 152 -2.15 -10.80 -1.02
C ALA A 152 -1.80 -12.29 -0.93
N GLN A 153 -2.21 -13.08 -1.93
CA GLN A 153 -1.89 -14.50 -2.02
C GLN A 153 -0.40 -14.77 -2.21
N TYR A 154 0.29 -13.95 -3.00
CA TYR A 154 1.75 -14.02 -3.15
C TYR A 154 2.45 -13.78 -1.82
N ILE A 155 2.13 -12.70 -1.11
CA ILE A 155 2.70 -12.38 0.21
C ILE A 155 2.41 -13.51 1.21
N ALA A 156 1.18 -14.03 1.25
CA ALA A 156 0.78 -15.11 2.15
C ALA A 156 1.65 -16.36 1.94
N ARG A 157 1.86 -16.78 0.69
CA ARG A 157 2.74 -17.92 0.36
C ARG A 157 4.19 -17.66 0.74
N ARG A 158 4.71 -16.47 0.42
CA ARG A 158 6.07 -16.07 0.82
C ARG A 158 6.24 -16.08 2.35
N ALA A 159 5.22 -15.65 3.09
CA ALA A 159 5.25 -15.62 4.55
C ALA A 159 5.30 -17.00 5.20
N THR A 160 4.91 -18.07 4.51
CA THR A 160 5.13 -19.45 5.00
C THR A 160 6.56 -19.99 4.77
N GLY A 161 7.46 -19.19 4.19
CA GLY A 161 8.82 -19.61 3.85
C GLY A 161 8.93 -20.42 2.56
N THR A 162 7.83 -20.60 1.84
CA THR A 162 7.83 -21.33 0.56
C THR A 162 8.42 -20.45 -0.54
N ALA A 163 9.43 -20.96 -1.24
CA ALA A 163 9.91 -20.34 -2.47
C ALA A 163 8.74 -20.26 -3.47
N THR A 164 8.34 -19.05 -3.84
CA THR A 164 7.17 -18.84 -4.68
C THR A 164 7.57 -17.95 -5.87
N ASP A 165 7.32 -18.45 -7.08
CA ASP A 165 7.46 -17.66 -8.30
C ASP A 165 6.32 -16.64 -8.40
N ALA A 166 6.67 -15.39 -8.69
CA ALA A 166 5.71 -14.29 -8.81
C ALA A 166 4.95 -14.29 -10.16
N THR A 167 5.43 -15.02 -11.16
CA THR A 167 4.97 -14.92 -12.57
C THR A 167 3.45 -15.04 -12.71
N GLU A 168 2.83 -16.03 -12.08
CA GLU A 168 1.38 -16.26 -12.17
C GLU A 168 0.58 -15.13 -11.49
N PHE A 169 1.06 -14.63 -10.35
CA PHE A 169 0.41 -13.54 -9.61
C PHE A 169 0.50 -12.23 -10.39
N LEU A 170 1.66 -11.95 -10.98
CA LEU A 170 1.85 -10.77 -11.83
C LEU A 170 1.01 -10.85 -13.10
N ARG A 171 0.89 -12.03 -13.72
CA ARG A 171 0.03 -12.23 -14.90
C ARG A 171 -1.43 -11.92 -14.57
N ARG A 172 -1.94 -12.36 -13.43
CA ARG A 172 -3.28 -12.04 -12.95
C ARG A 172 -3.44 -10.53 -12.71
N ALA A 173 -2.50 -9.93 -12.00
CA ALA A 173 -2.53 -8.50 -11.71
C ALA A 173 -2.44 -7.65 -12.99
N ALA A 174 -1.63 -8.05 -13.97
CA ALA A 174 -1.54 -7.38 -15.28
C ALA A 174 -2.80 -7.50 -16.10
N GLY A 175 -3.58 -8.57 -15.92
CA GLY A 175 -4.87 -8.80 -16.58
C GLY A 175 -6.06 -8.21 -15.82
N SER A 176 -5.85 -7.51 -14.71
CA SER A 176 -6.93 -6.96 -13.89
C SER A 176 -7.64 -5.78 -14.59
N ARG A 177 -8.86 -5.51 -14.14
CA ARG A 177 -9.59 -4.34 -14.58
C ARG A 177 -8.87 -3.03 -14.26
N ALA A 178 -8.26 -2.94 -13.08
CA ALA A 178 -7.51 -1.75 -12.68
C ALA A 178 -6.31 -1.49 -13.62
N ALA A 179 -5.58 -2.54 -14.02
CA ALA A 179 -4.48 -2.43 -14.97
C ALA A 179 -4.97 -1.93 -16.34
N ALA A 180 -6.08 -2.48 -16.84
CA ALA A 180 -6.68 -2.05 -18.09
C ALA A 180 -7.12 -0.57 -18.05
N GLU A 181 -7.85 -0.17 -16.99
CA GLU A 181 -8.32 1.23 -16.83
C GLU A 181 -7.15 2.23 -16.72
N LEU A 182 -6.02 1.84 -16.11
CA LEU A 182 -4.81 2.66 -16.04
C LEU A 182 -4.14 2.76 -17.42
N ALA A 183 -3.99 1.63 -18.13
CA ALA A 183 -3.34 1.58 -19.45
C ALA A 183 -4.13 2.35 -20.52
N GLU A 184 -5.45 2.31 -20.44
CA GLU A 184 -6.36 3.00 -21.35
C GLU A 184 -6.56 4.49 -20.99
N GLY A 185 -6.00 4.96 -19.86
CA GLY A 185 -6.14 6.34 -19.41
C GLY A 185 -7.56 6.72 -18.98
N VAL A 186 -8.39 5.73 -18.63
CA VAL A 186 -9.76 5.93 -18.11
C VAL A 186 -9.71 6.64 -16.76
N ARG A 187 -8.74 6.28 -15.94
CA ARG A 187 -8.49 6.96 -14.65
C ARG A 187 -7.69 8.24 -14.87
N GLN A 188 -8.04 9.29 -14.15
CA GLN A 188 -7.31 10.56 -14.19
C GLN A 188 -6.13 10.57 -13.18
N GLY A 189 -5.16 11.45 -13.40
CA GLY A 189 -3.97 11.53 -12.54
C GLY A 189 -3.10 10.28 -12.65
N VAL A 190 -2.86 9.81 -13.89
CA VAL A 190 -2.07 8.63 -14.21
C VAL A 190 -0.84 8.98 -15.04
N HIS A 191 0.17 8.11 -14.99
CA HIS A 191 1.35 8.14 -15.84
C HIS A 191 1.43 6.82 -16.63
N ALA A 192 2.00 6.87 -17.82
CA ALA A 192 2.11 5.68 -18.69
C ALA A 192 2.86 4.51 -18.03
N ASP A 193 3.80 4.80 -17.12
CA ASP A 193 4.57 3.78 -16.42
C ASP A 193 3.86 3.22 -15.16
N ASP A 194 2.70 3.74 -14.76
CA ASP A 194 2.07 3.36 -13.49
C ASP A 194 1.84 1.86 -13.37
N VAL A 195 1.31 1.22 -14.41
CA VAL A 195 1.07 -0.24 -14.40
C VAL A 195 2.39 -1.00 -14.23
N ALA A 196 3.42 -0.66 -15.00
CA ALA A 196 4.72 -1.32 -14.93
C ALA A 196 5.35 -1.17 -13.53
N LEU A 197 5.28 0.02 -12.94
CA LEU A 197 5.82 0.30 -11.60
C LEU A 197 5.02 -0.40 -10.50
N CYS A 198 3.72 -0.58 -10.65
CA CYS A 198 2.90 -1.35 -9.72
C CYS A 198 3.15 -2.86 -9.77
N LEU A 199 3.67 -3.37 -10.89
CA LEU A 199 3.99 -4.77 -11.10
C LEU A 199 5.47 -5.13 -10.84
N GLU A 200 6.31 -4.17 -10.43
CA GLU A 200 7.64 -4.48 -9.91
C GLU A 200 7.50 -5.29 -8.62
N VAL A 201 8.31 -6.35 -8.48
CA VAL A 201 8.30 -7.22 -7.29
C VAL A 201 9.52 -6.94 -6.45
N ASP A 202 9.32 -6.85 -5.12
CA ASP A 202 10.40 -6.77 -4.12
C ASP A 202 11.40 -5.61 -4.38
N ARG A 203 10.89 -4.51 -4.90
CA ARG A 203 11.68 -3.32 -5.25
C ARG A 203 12.33 -2.69 -4.03
N PHE A 204 11.63 -2.71 -2.89
CA PHE A 204 12.06 -2.00 -1.68
C PHE A 204 12.20 -2.95 -0.49
N PRO A 205 13.32 -2.87 0.28
CA PRO A 205 13.63 -3.78 1.38
C PRO A 205 13.04 -3.32 2.72
N PHE A 206 11.80 -2.85 2.74
CA PHE A 206 11.09 -2.47 3.96
C PHE A 206 9.62 -2.89 3.92
N ALA A 207 9.09 -3.29 5.06
CA ALA A 207 7.65 -3.42 5.28
C ALA A 207 7.06 -2.04 5.64
N MET A 208 5.80 -1.82 5.33
CA MET A 208 5.10 -0.59 5.71
C MET A 208 4.15 -0.88 6.86
N VAL A 209 4.47 -0.34 8.05
CA VAL A 209 3.70 -0.55 9.28
C VAL A 209 2.88 0.69 9.57
N ALA A 210 1.57 0.51 9.80
CA ALA A 210 0.66 1.58 10.17
C ALA A 210 0.31 1.48 11.67
N THR A 211 0.38 2.61 12.37
CA THR A 211 0.09 2.73 13.79
C THR A 211 -0.73 3.98 14.09
N LEU A 212 -1.52 3.95 15.16
CA LEU A 212 -2.18 5.17 15.66
C LEU A 212 -1.19 6.04 16.42
N GLU A 213 -1.02 7.28 15.99
CA GLU A 213 -0.31 8.34 16.69
C GLU A 213 -1.34 9.43 17.09
N GLY A 214 -1.83 9.37 18.31
CA GLY A 214 -3.00 10.15 18.72
C GLY A 214 -4.26 9.68 17.97
N SER A 215 -4.87 10.56 17.18
CA SER A 215 -6.04 10.24 16.34
C SER A 215 -5.68 9.91 14.89
N LEU A 216 -4.40 10.02 14.51
CA LEU A 216 -3.97 9.85 13.14
C LEU A 216 -3.41 8.44 12.90
N MET A 217 -3.81 7.82 11.81
CA MET A 217 -3.19 6.59 11.31
C MET A 217 -1.93 6.95 10.53
N VAL A 218 -0.77 6.53 11.03
CA VAL A 218 0.54 6.89 10.49
C VAL A 218 1.25 5.65 9.96
N LEU A 219 1.63 5.68 8.70
CA LEU A 219 2.39 4.66 8.02
C LEU A 219 3.88 5.00 8.05
N ARG A 220 4.73 4.01 8.39
CA ARG A 220 6.18 4.15 8.40
C ARG A 220 6.87 2.97 7.71
N PRO A 221 8.03 3.21 7.06
CA PRO A 221 8.85 2.12 6.54
C PRO A 221 9.58 1.44 7.70
N TYR A 222 9.53 0.11 7.72
CA TYR A 222 10.25 -0.73 8.67
C TYR A 222 11.27 -1.58 7.90
N PRO A 223 12.57 -1.23 7.95
CA PRO A 223 13.60 -1.99 7.25
C PRO A 223 13.61 -3.45 7.70
N VAL A 224 13.69 -4.36 6.76
CA VAL A 224 13.88 -5.79 7.04
C VAL A 224 15.29 -6.19 6.61
N PRO A 225 15.98 -7.06 7.35
CA PRO A 225 17.31 -7.53 6.98
C PRO A 225 17.28 -8.19 5.60
N SER A 226 18.21 -7.80 4.73
CA SER A 226 18.43 -8.54 3.47
C SER A 226 18.79 -9.99 3.83
N GLN A 227 18.09 -10.96 3.25
CA GLN A 227 18.53 -12.35 3.40
C GLN A 227 19.92 -12.47 2.76
N PRO A 228 20.89 -13.16 3.43
CA PRO A 228 22.14 -13.46 2.78
C PRO A 228 21.82 -14.27 1.52
N THR A 229 22.32 -13.82 0.40
CA THR A 229 22.29 -14.54 -0.87
C THR A 229 22.99 -15.89 -0.63
N THR A 230 22.22 -16.97 -0.58
CA THR A 230 22.78 -18.32 -0.63
C THR A 230 23.37 -18.50 -2.02
N THR A 231 24.68 -18.33 -2.10
CA THR A 231 25.51 -18.71 -3.26
C THR A 231 25.55 -20.21 -3.41
#